data_7254347824d4387d107ed3504416d789
#
_entry.id   7254347824d4387d107ed3504416d789
#
_cell.length_a   1.000
_cell.length_b   1.000
_cell.length_c   1.000
_cell.angle_alpha   90.00
_cell.angle_beta   90.00
_cell.angle_gamma   90.00
#
_symmetry.space_group_name_H-M   'P 1'
#
loop_
_entity.id
_entity.type
_entity.pdbx_description
1 polymer ?
#
loop_
_entity_poly.entity_id
_entity_poly.type
_entity_poly.pdbx_seq_one_letter_code
_entity_poly.pdbx_strand_id
1 'polypeptide(L)'
;IIVPAHDEARVIERMVRSMRSQEDMKIEVIVVLDRCTDETLDRLIVAAEGDPRVRIIENDSCPEEWAGKCHAAAVGAAAAAGDWVLFTDADVQFDPGVVRAAVSIAAEQKVDLFSAYTRLTSGHWWEAVVQPPAAITLLRMFPPDRVNHEERPRSFANGQFMLFRRSAYDR
;
A
#
# COMPACT_ATOMS: atom_id res chain seq x y z
N ILE A 1 -3.78 -7.07 -2.53
CA ILE A 1 -2.95 -5.86 -2.46
C ILE A 1 -3.58 -4.82 -3.37
N ILE A 2 -3.87 -3.63 -2.84
CA ILE A 2 -4.52 -2.55 -3.56
C ILE A 2 -3.55 -1.38 -3.71
N VAL A 3 -3.35 -0.95 -4.96
CA VAL A 3 -2.40 0.10 -5.32
C VAL A 3 -3.12 1.17 -6.12
N PRO A 4 -3.53 2.28 -5.49
CA PRO A 4 -3.96 3.46 -6.22
C PRO A 4 -2.76 4.09 -6.94
N ALA A 5 -2.91 4.41 -8.24
CA ALA A 5 -1.87 5.03 -9.04
C ALA A 5 -2.45 6.19 -9.87
N HIS A 6 -1.75 7.33 -9.88
CA HIS A 6 -2.09 8.49 -10.68
C HIS A 6 -0.79 9.09 -11.24
N ASP A 7 -0.57 8.91 -12.55
CA ASP A 7 0.64 9.37 -13.27
C ASP A 7 1.96 8.86 -12.65
N GLU A 8 2.04 7.54 -12.44
CA GLU A 8 3.15 6.86 -11.75
C GLU A 8 4.09 6.10 -12.70
N ALA A 9 4.18 6.51 -13.97
CA ALA A 9 5.00 5.85 -15.01
C ALA A 9 6.45 5.59 -14.59
N ARG A 10 7.02 6.41 -13.70
CA ARG A 10 8.43 6.31 -13.30
C ARG A 10 8.70 5.16 -12.31
N VAL A 11 7.69 4.73 -11.57
CA VAL A 11 7.86 3.82 -10.44
C VAL A 11 7.04 2.53 -10.57
N ILE A 12 5.96 2.54 -11.34
CA ILE A 12 4.97 1.47 -11.43
C ILE A 12 5.60 0.11 -11.80
N GLU A 13 6.57 0.08 -12.72
CA GLU A 13 7.23 -1.16 -13.14
C GLU A 13 7.95 -1.86 -11.97
N ARG A 14 8.70 -1.09 -11.18
CA ARG A 14 9.45 -1.64 -10.04
C ARG A 14 8.52 -2.13 -8.95
N MET A 15 7.45 -1.38 -8.70
CA MET A 15 6.41 -1.77 -7.76
C MET A 15 5.80 -3.13 -8.16
N VAL A 16 5.27 -3.24 -9.39
CA VAL A 16 4.62 -4.47 -9.87
C VAL A 16 5.56 -5.67 -9.83
N ARG A 17 6.81 -5.51 -10.28
CA ARG A 17 7.80 -6.59 -10.20
C ARG A 17 8.03 -7.05 -8.75
N SER A 18 8.07 -6.14 -7.78
CA SER A 18 8.21 -6.49 -6.37
C SER A 18 6.98 -7.21 -5.81
N MET A 19 5.78 -6.88 -6.31
CA MET A 19 4.55 -7.59 -5.94
C MET A 19 4.51 -9.00 -6.54
N ARG A 20 4.95 -9.16 -7.78
CA ARG A 20 5.04 -10.46 -8.45
C ARG A 20 6.05 -11.41 -7.79
N SER A 21 7.08 -10.86 -7.14
CA SER A 21 8.07 -11.63 -6.38
C SER A 21 7.56 -12.17 -5.04
N GLN A 22 6.34 -11.81 -4.64
CA GLN A 22 5.71 -12.39 -3.45
C GLN A 22 5.26 -13.81 -3.77
N GLU A 23 5.99 -14.78 -3.25
CA GLU A 23 5.75 -16.20 -3.42
C GLU A 23 5.18 -16.80 -2.13
N ASP A 24 4.81 -18.09 -2.18
CA ASP A 24 4.33 -18.88 -1.04
C ASP A 24 3.03 -18.43 -0.38
N MET A 25 2.24 -17.59 -1.04
CA MET A 25 0.87 -17.29 -0.61
C MET A 25 -0.02 -16.92 -1.80
N LYS A 26 -1.33 -17.11 -1.63
CA LYS A 26 -2.31 -16.65 -2.62
C LYS A 26 -2.47 -15.14 -2.46
N ILE A 27 -2.05 -14.39 -3.47
CA ILE A 27 -2.23 -12.95 -3.55
C ILE A 27 -2.92 -12.57 -4.84
N GLU A 28 -3.67 -11.49 -4.81
CA GLU A 28 -4.07 -10.70 -5.97
C GLU A 28 -3.52 -9.28 -5.80
N VAL A 29 -3.09 -8.67 -6.88
CA VAL A 29 -2.59 -7.29 -6.92
C VAL A 29 -3.52 -6.49 -7.80
N ILE A 30 -4.25 -5.56 -7.22
CA ILE A 30 -5.22 -4.71 -7.92
C ILE A 30 -4.62 -3.31 -8.02
N VAL A 31 -4.22 -2.94 -9.21
CA VAL A 31 -3.73 -1.59 -9.50
C VAL A 31 -4.88 -0.78 -10.07
N VAL A 32 -5.26 0.29 -9.38
CA VAL A 32 -6.33 1.20 -9.81
C VAL A 32 -5.70 2.47 -10.38
N LEU A 33 -5.81 2.62 -11.69
CA LEU A 33 -5.32 3.79 -12.41
C LEU A 33 -6.36 4.91 -12.30
N ASP A 34 -6.07 5.91 -11.46
CA ASP A 34 -7.00 7.01 -11.23
C ASP A 34 -6.71 8.15 -12.20
N ARG A 35 -7.47 8.22 -13.30
CA ARG A 35 -7.40 9.30 -14.29
C ARG A 35 -5.96 9.55 -14.78
N CYS A 36 -5.21 8.49 -15.06
CA CYS A 36 -3.85 8.59 -15.55
C CYS A 36 -3.83 9.20 -16.96
N THR A 37 -2.86 10.08 -17.19
CA THR A 37 -2.65 10.77 -18.48
C THR A 37 -1.28 10.49 -19.09
N ASP A 38 -0.41 9.82 -18.34
CA ASP A 38 0.94 9.45 -18.74
C ASP A 38 1.04 7.98 -19.20
N GLU A 39 2.25 7.46 -19.35
CA GLU A 39 2.53 6.09 -19.80
C GLU A 39 2.32 5.02 -18.68
N THR A 40 1.65 5.34 -17.58
CA THR A 40 1.50 4.42 -16.44
C THR A 40 0.86 3.11 -16.85
N LEU A 41 -0.24 3.14 -17.64
CA LEU A 41 -0.93 1.94 -18.11
C LEU A 41 -0.01 1.05 -18.95
N ASP A 42 0.68 1.63 -19.95
CA ASP A 42 1.54 0.87 -20.87
C ASP A 42 2.67 0.17 -20.11
N ARG A 43 3.30 0.88 -19.18
CA ARG A 43 4.38 0.35 -18.35
C ARG A 43 3.89 -0.73 -17.38
N LEU A 44 2.68 -0.56 -16.86
CA LEU A 44 2.04 -1.54 -15.98
C LEU A 44 1.75 -2.85 -16.74
N ILE A 45 1.19 -2.77 -17.95
CA ILE A 45 0.92 -3.94 -18.80
C ILE A 45 2.21 -4.70 -19.09
N VAL A 46 3.27 -3.99 -19.47
CA VAL A 46 4.59 -4.60 -19.72
C VAL A 46 5.15 -5.26 -18.46
N ALA A 47 5.08 -4.59 -17.30
CA ALA A 47 5.61 -5.12 -16.04
C ALA A 47 4.79 -6.31 -15.49
N ALA A 48 3.51 -6.35 -15.76
CA ALA A 48 2.63 -7.45 -15.35
C ALA A 48 2.95 -8.75 -16.10
N GLU A 49 3.49 -8.68 -17.32
CA GLU A 49 3.88 -9.86 -18.14
C GLU A 49 2.78 -10.94 -18.23
N GLY A 50 1.51 -10.53 -18.20
CA GLY A 50 0.37 -11.45 -18.22
C GLY A 50 0.19 -12.27 -16.93
N ASP A 51 0.81 -11.91 -15.82
CA ASP A 51 0.63 -12.57 -14.52
C ASP A 51 -0.85 -12.47 -14.08
N PRO A 52 -1.59 -13.60 -13.96
CA PRO A 52 -3.02 -13.58 -13.64
C PRO A 52 -3.34 -13.02 -12.25
N ARG A 53 -2.35 -12.86 -11.39
CA ARG A 53 -2.50 -12.24 -10.07
C ARG A 53 -2.60 -10.72 -10.16
N VAL A 54 -2.16 -10.10 -11.27
CA VAL A 54 -2.18 -8.64 -11.46
C VAL A 54 -3.45 -8.26 -12.22
N ARG A 55 -4.30 -7.49 -11.58
CA ARG A 55 -5.53 -6.93 -12.17
C ARG A 55 -5.40 -5.42 -12.29
N ILE A 56 -5.78 -4.89 -13.44
CA ILE A 56 -5.75 -3.46 -13.73
C ILE A 56 -7.20 -2.96 -13.76
N ILE A 57 -7.47 -1.88 -13.06
CA ILE A 57 -8.75 -1.16 -13.10
C ILE A 57 -8.47 0.27 -13.52
N GLU A 58 -9.05 0.68 -14.64
CA GLU A 58 -9.04 2.07 -15.07
C GLU A 58 -10.23 2.80 -14.41
N ASN A 59 -9.95 3.90 -13.72
CA ASN A 59 -10.92 4.70 -13.00
C ASN A 59 -10.89 6.13 -13.56
N ASP A 60 -11.82 6.41 -14.47
CA ASP A 60 -11.86 7.67 -15.24
C ASP A 60 -12.57 8.82 -14.51
N SER A 61 -13.17 8.54 -13.36
CA SER A 61 -13.94 9.53 -12.61
C SER A 61 -13.67 9.46 -11.11
N CYS A 62 -13.79 10.61 -10.45
CA CYS A 62 -13.77 10.71 -9.00
C CYS A 62 -14.89 11.67 -8.58
N PRO A 63 -15.83 11.23 -7.75
CA PRO A 63 -16.87 12.10 -7.21
C PRO A 63 -16.26 13.31 -6.46
N GLU A 64 -16.92 14.46 -6.51
CA GLU A 64 -16.38 15.71 -5.95
C GLU A 64 -16.09 15.63 -4.44
N GLU A 65 -16.88 14.83 -3.72
CA GLU A 65 -16.73 14.62 -2.28
C GLU A 65 -15.55 13.69 -1.89
N TRP A 66 -14.87 13.08 -2.87
CA TRP A 66 -13.78 12.15 -2.62
C TRP A 66 -12.42 12.74 -2.97
N ALA A 67 -11.42 12.43 -2.15
CA ALA A 67 -10.03 12.56 -2.58
C ALA A 67 -9.68 11.41 -3.54
N GLY A 68 -9.06 11.72 -4.69
CA GLY A 68 -8.82 10.73 -5.76
C GLY A 68 -8.17 9.43 -5.28
N LYS A 69 -7.09 9.53 -4.49
CA LYS A 69 -6.42 8.36 -3.91
C LYS A 69 -7.35 7.50 -3.04
N CYS A 70 -8.20 8.14 -2.22
CA CYS A 70 -9.14 7.41 -1.37
C CYS A 70 -10.23 6.73 -2.19
N HIS A 71 -10.73 7.40 -3.24
CA HIS A 71 -11.71 6.81 -4.16
C HIS A 71 -11.12 5.62 -4.90
N ALA A 72 -9.93 5.75 -5.48
CA ALA A 72 -9.26 4.65 -6.16
C ALA A 72 -8.98 3.47 -5.22
N ALA A 73 -8.58 3.74 -3.96
CA ALA A 73 -8.41 2.69 -2.95
C ALA A 73 -9.73 1.97 -2.64
N ALA A 74 -10.85 2.69 -2.54
CA ALA A 74 -12.17 2.11 -2.31
C ALA A 74 -12.63 1.26 -3.50
N VAL A 75 -12.42 1.73 -4.74
CA VAL A 75 -12.69 0.95 -5.96
C VAL A 75 -11.90 -0.37 -5.97
N GLY A 76 -10.61 -0.31 -5.64
CA GLY A 76 -9.78 -1.50 -5.53
C GLY A 76 -10.25 -2.45 -4.43
N ALA A 77 -10.62 -1.92 -3.26
CA ALA A 77 -11.12 -2.72 -2.14
C ALA A 77 -12.44 -3.44 -2.47
N ALA A 78 -13.34 -2.77 -3.19
CA ALA A 78 -14.60 -3.36 -3.63
C ALA A 78 -14.39 -4.51 -4.64
N ALA A 79 -13.31 -4.45 -5.42
CA ALA A 79 -12.96 -5.49 -6.40
C ALA A 79 -12.15 -6.65 -5.79
N ALA A 80 -11.61 -6.49 -4.58
CA ALA A 80 -10.77 -7.48 -3.93
C ALA A 80 -11.59 -8.61 -3.29
N ALA A 81 -11.04 -9.84 -3.32
CA ALA A 81 -11.67 -11.04 -2.80
C ALA A 81 -10.92 -11.67 -1.60
N GLY A 82 -9.77 -11.13 -1.22
CA GLY A 82 -8.93 -11.70 -0.17
C GLY A 82 -9.47 -11.50 1.24
N ASP A 83 -9.10 -12.38 2.16
CA ASP A 83 -9.40 -12.29 3.60
C ASP A 83 -8.67 -11.14 4.28
N TRP A 84 -7.61 -10.67 3.66
CA TRP A 84 -6.82 -9.53 4.06
C TRP A 84 -6.73 -8.52 2.92
N VAL A 85 -6.77 -7.25 3.26
CA VAL A 85 -6.69 -6.13 2.31
C VAL A 85 -5.49 -5.28 2.68
N LEU A 86 -4.48 -5.24 1.80
CA LEU A 86 -3.30 -4.43 1.98
C LEU A 86 -3.35 -3.23 1.04
N PHE A 87 -3.37 -2.04 1.61
CA PHE A 87 -3.20 -0.79 0.85
C PHE A 87 -1.73 -0.37 0.86
N THR A 88 -1.23 0.02 -0.30
CA THR A 88 0.13 0.53 -0.47
C THR A 88 0.22 1.56 -1.59
N ASP A 89 1.28 2.35 -1.60
CA ASP A 89 1.53 3.35 -2.62
C ASP A 89 2.24 2.74 -3.85
N ALA A 90 2.09 3.39 -5.00
CA ALA A 90 2.68 2.94 -6.26
C ALA A 90 4.22 3.06 -6.32
N ASP A 91 4.84 3.78 -5.40
CA ASP A 91 6.29 3.95 -5.28
C ASP A 91 6.96 3.00 -4.27
N VAL A 92 6.17 2.19 -3.56
CA VAL A 92 6.67 1.23 -2.57
C VAL A 92 7.12 -0.07 -3.24
N GLN A 93 8.25 -0.60 -2.81
CA GLN A 93 8.75 -1.90 -3.22
C GLN A 93 8.79 -2.85 -2.03
N PHE A 94 8.39 -4.08 -2.24
CA PHE A 94 8.36 -5.12 -1.21
C PHE A 94 9.47 -6.14 -1.41
N ASP A 95 10.21 -6.41 -0.35
CA ASP A 95 11.12 -7.56 -0.33
C ASP A 95 10.31 -8.88 -0.38
N PRO A 96 10.85 -9.94 -0.97
CA PRO A 96 10.17 -11.24 -1.01
C PRO A 96 9.73 -11.72 0.38
N GLY A 97 8.50 -12.20 0.49
CA GLY A 97 7.95 -12.76 1.73
C GLY A 97 7.44 -11.73 2.75
N VAL A 98 7.57 -10.41 2.51
CA VAL A 98 7.12 -9.38 3.47
C VAL A 98 5.60 -9.42 3.69
N VAL A 99 4.83 -9.68 2.64
CA VAL A 99 3.36 -9.77 2.77
C VAL A 99 2.96 -10.96 3.61
N ARG A 100 3.57 -12.13 3.39
CA ARG A 100 3.35 -13.33 4.21
C ARG A 100 3.70 -13.09 5.67
N ALA A 101 4.86 -12.48 5.93
CA ALA A 101 5.29 -12.16 7.30
C ALA A 101 4.29 -11.22 7.99
N ALA A 102 3.83 -10.18 7.30
CA ALA A 102 2.86 -9.24 7.85
C ALA A 102 1.52 -9.90 8.18
N VAL A 103 0.99 -10.74 7.27
CA VAL A 103 -0.25 -11.50 7.50
C VAL A 103 -0.08 -12.46 8.67
N SER A 104 1.06 -13.16 8.77
CA SER A 104 1.33 -14.10 9.87
C SER A 104 1.35 -13.37 11.22
N ILE A 105 2.07 -12.24 11.31
CA ILE A 105 2.13 -11.43 12.54
C ILE A 105 0.74 -10.90 12.91
N ALA A 106 0.00 -10.34 11.95
CA ALA A 106 -1.33 -9.80 12.19
C ALA A 106 -2.33 -10.88 12.65
N ALA A 107 -2.23 -12.08 12.08
CA ALA A 107 -3.07 -13.21 12.46
C ALA A 107 -2.71 -13.74 13.86
N GLU A 108 -1.42 -13.89 14.17
CA GLU A 108 -0.93 -14.36 15.48
C GLU A 108 -1.30 -13.38 16.59
N GLN A 109 -1.13 -12.08 16.35
CA GLN A 109 -1.48 -11.05 17.31
C GLN A 109 -2.98 -10.71 17.34
N LYS A 110 -3.77 -11.31 16.42
CA LYS A 110 -5.23 -11.11 16.31
C LYS A 110 -5.63 -9.65 16.12
N VAL A 111 -4.79 -8.85 15.46
CA VAL A 111 -5.09 -7.46 15.18
C VAL A 111 -5.94 -7.31 13.91
N ASP A 112 -6.78 -6.29 13.89
CA ASP A 112 -7.65 -5.96 12.75
C ASP A 112 -6.93 -5.06 11.74
N LEU A 113 -5.97 -4.25 12.19
CA LEU A 113 -5.11 -3.41 11.37
C LEU A 113 -3.65 -3.61 11.78
N PHE A 114 -2.83 -3.98 10.82
CA PHE A 114 -1.37 -4.00 10.96
C PHE A 114 -0.77 -2.94 10.02
N SER A 115 0.10 -2.11 10.54
CA SER A 115 0.81 -1.12 9.73
C SER A 115 2.31 -1.17 10.03
N ALA A 116 3.11 -0.97 9.00
CA ALA A 116 4.56 -0.99 9.11
C ALA A 116 5.18 0.30 8.57
N TYR A 117 6.27 0.72 9.19
CA TYR A 117 7.12 1.76 8.61
C TYR A 117 7.95 1.16 7.48
N THR A 118 7.90 1.78 6.33
CA THR A 118 8.75 1.45 5.20
C THR A 118 10.13 2.08 5.37
N ARG A 119 11.16 1.39 4.84
CA ARG A 119 12.48 2.00 4.76
C ARG A 119 12.47 3.10 3.71
N LEU A 120 12.80 4.31 4.10
CA LEU A 120 12.97 5.40 3.17
C LEU A 120 14.28 5.23 2.41
N THR A 121 14.22 5.28 1.09
CA THR A 121 15.40 5.34 0.22
C THR A 121 15.73 6.79 -0.05
N SER A 122 17.01 7.15 -0.03
CA SER A 122 17.46 8.48 -0.39
C SER A 122 18.12 8.44 -1.77
N GLY A 123 17.54 9.14 -2.74
CA GLY A 123 18.13 9.36 -4.06
C GLY A 123 19.06 10.57 -4.09
N HIS A 124 18.86 11.50 -3.16
CA HIS A 124 19.60 12.76 -3.08
C HIS A 124 20.16 13.00 -1.69
N TRP A 125 21.33 13.64 -1.60
CA TRP A 125 22.01 13.90 -0.32
C TRP A 125 21.17 14.72 0.69
N TRP A 126 20.34 15.64 0.20
CA TRP A 126 19.48 16.47 1.06
C TRP A 126 18.37 15.67 1.73
N GLU A 127 17.92 14.58 1.13
CA GLU A 127 16.93 13.68 1.72
C GLU A 127 17.48 13.04 3.01
N ALA A 128 18.74 12.67 3.02
CA ALA A 128 19.41 12.15 4.20
C ALA A 128 19.47 13.17 5.36
N VAL A 129 19.35 14.46 5.06
CA VAL A 129 19.30 15.53 6.07
C VAL A 129 17.87 15.79 6.54
N VAL A 130 16.88 15.76 5.65
CA VAL A 130 15.50 16.14 5.96
C VAL A 130 14.69 14.97 6.54
N GLN A 131 14.92 13.75 6.07
CA GLN A 131 14.15 12.57 6.49
C GLN A 131 14.28 12.26 7.99
N PRO A 132 15.48 12.28 8.62
CA PRO A 132 15.59 11.95 10.05
C PRO A 132 14.81 12.89 10.98
N PRO A 133 14.86 14.22 10.85
CA PRO A 133 14.03 15.12 11.65
C PRO A 133 12.53 14.89 11.46
N ALA A 134 12.09 14.62 10.21
CA ALA A 134 10.70 14.31 9.92
C ALA A 134 10.26 13.01 10.60
N ALA A 135 11.08 11.95 10.51
CA ALA A 135 10.82 10.67 11.17
C ALA A 135 10.79 10.82 12.70
N ILE A 136 11.73 11.57 13.31
CA ILE A 136 11.73 11.84 14.75
C ILE A 136 10.47 12.60 15.17
N THR A 137 10.04 13.58 14.37
CA THR A 137 8.82 14.34 14.67
C THR A 137 7.61 13.41 14.64
N LEU A 138 7.49 12.54 13.63
CA LEU A 138 6.43 11.57 13.51
C LEU A 138 6.40 10.60 14.71
N LEU A 139 7.55 10.06 15.10
CA LEU A 139 7.70 9.17 16.27
C LEU A 139 7.36 9.86 17.60
N ARG A 140 7.61 11.18 17.72
CA ARG A 140 7.20 11.97 18.88
C ARG A 140 5.71 12.22 18.92
N MET A 141 5.09 12.47 17.76
CA MET A 141 3.65 12.68 17.65
C MET A 141 2.86 11.38 17.87
N PHE A 142 3.38 10.27 17.36
CA PHE A 142 2.77 8.94 17.41
C PHE A 142 3.77 7.92 17.96
N PRO A 143 4.05 7.93 19.27
CA PRO A 143 4.97 6.99 19.87
C PRO A 143 4.44 5.55 19.73
N PRO A 144 5.26 4.59 19.26
CA PRO A 144 4.81 3.20 19.01
C PRO A 144 4.21 2.51 20.25
N ASP A 145 4.73 2.82 21.43
CA ASP A 145 4.21 2.33 22.72
C ASP A 145 2.78 2.83 23.01
N ARG A 146 2.40 3.99 22.49
CA ARG A 146 1.04 4.55 22.66
C ARG A 146 0.11 4.20 21.53
N VAL A 147 0.63 4.01 20.33
CA VAL A 147 -0.18 3.62 19.17
C VAL A 147 -0.84 2.25 19.40
N ASN A 148 -0.12 1.34 20.05
CA ASN A 148 -0.60 -0.01 20.35
C ASN A 148 -1.24 -0.15 21.75
N HIS A 149 -1.51 0.96 22.45
CA HIS A 149 -2.04 0.90 23.81
C HIS A 149 -3.58 0.92 23.81
N GLU A 150 -4.21 -0.14 24.35
CA GLU A 150 -5.67 -0.31 24.32
C GLU A 150 -6.43 0.74 25.14
N GLU A 151 -5.91 1.14 26.30
CA GLU A 151 -6.61 2.07 27.21
C GLU A 151 -6.52 3.55 26.77
N ARG A 152 -5.51 3.93 25.99
CA ARG A 152 -5.28 5.29 25.51
C ARG A 152 -4.83 5.27 24.07
N PRO A 153 -5.65 4.83 23.14
CA PRO A 153 -5.24 4.65 21.75
C PRO A 153 -4.89 6.00 21.12
N ARG A 154 -3.72 6.05 20.51
CA ARG A 154 -3.31 7.11 19.60
C ARG A 154 -3.16 6.50 18.23
N SER A 155 -4.30 6.35 17.54
CA SER A 155 -4.34 5.64 16.25
C SER A 155 -3.39 6.29 15.24
N PHE A 156 -2.54 5.46 14.65
CA PHE A 156 -1.66 5.84 13.55
C PHE A 156 -1.48 4.64 12.62
N ALA A 157 -1.54 4.90 11.34
CA ALA A 157 -1.17 3.93 10.31
C ALA A 157 -0.35 4.62 9.23
N ASN A 158 0.71 3.97 8.75
CA ASN A 158 1.49 4.44 7.63
C ASN A 158 0.77 4.08 6.32
N GLY A 159 0.38 5.08 5.53
CA GLY A 159 -0.33 4.90 4.25
C GLY A 159 0.41 4.01 3.24
N GLN A 160 1.72 3.86 3.38
CA GLN A 160 2.52 3.01 2.51
C GLN A 160 2.39 1.51 2.81
N PHE A 161 1.85 1.15 3.99
CA PHE A 161 1.61 -0.24 4.37
C PHE A 161 0.49 -0.32 5.40
N MET A 162 -0.73 -0.55 4.96
CA MET A 162 -1.91 -0.73 5.82
C MET A 162 -2.59 -2.05 5.48
N LEU A 163 -2.40 -3.05 6.32
CA LEU A 163 -2.99 -4.39 6.18
C LEU A 163 -4.19 -4.53 7.11
N PHE A 164 -5.37 -4.63 6.54
CA PHE A 164 -6.63 -4.84 7.26
C PHE A 164 -7.10 -6.28 7.16
N ARG A 165 -7.65 -6.80 8.26
CA ARG A 165 -8.53 -7.97 8.19
C ARG A 165 -9.79 -7.57 7.44
N ARG A 166 -10.19 -8.33 6.41
CA ARG A 166 -11.35 -8.01 5.56
C ARG A 166 -12.62 -7.74 6.37
N SER A 167 -12.93 -8.62 7.33
CA SER A 167 -14.11 -8.47 8.19
C SER A 167 -14.11 -7.21 9.07
N ALA A 168 -12.95 -6.62 9.32
CA ALA A 168 -12.84 -5.34 10.03
C ALA A 168 -12.95 -4.14 9.08
N TYR A 169 -12.42 -4.27 7.87
CA TYR A 169 -12.51 -3.24 6.84
C TYR A 169 -13.95 -3.01 6.36
N ASP A 170 -14.75 -4.08 6.28
CA ASP A 170 -16.14 -4.05 5.79
C ASP A 170 -17.16 -3.57 6.86
N ARG A 171 -16.74 -3.28 8.10
CA ARG A 171 -17.60 -2.74 9.18
C ARG A 171 -17.76 -1.23 9.08
#